data_07553711459b45814edd0fbeefc4e4be
#
_entry.id   07553711459b45814edd0fbeefc4e4be
#
_cell.length_a   1.000
_cell.length_b   1.000
_cell.length_c   1.000
_cell.angle_alpha   90.00
_cell.angle_beta   90.00
_cell.angle_gamma   90.00
#
_symmetry.space_group_name_H-M   'P 1'
#
loop_
_entity.id
_entity.type
_entity.pdbx_description
1 polymer ?
#
loop_
_entity_poly.entity_id
_entity_poly.type
_entity_poly.pdbx_seq_one_letter_code
_entity_poly.pdbx_strand_id
1 'polypeptide(L)'
;KLENVHKSFGKNEVLKGINLHIEQGQVVVIIGPSGSGKSTVLRTMNYLEEPTSGKVIVDGMDLSDKKKLNDVRAEVGMVFQNFNLFPHMTVMENLTLAQTKVRKTSMEEAKKIGQALLDRVGLADKANAYPDSLSGGQKQRVAIARALAMRPKVMLFDEPTSALDPEMVSEVLDVMKSLAEEGMTMVIVTHEMGFAKKVADRVLFVDGGLILEDDTPERVFDAPTNERTK
;
A
#
# COMPACT_ATOMS: atom_id res chain seq x y z
N LYS A 1 -0.54 1.22 14.15
CA LYS A 1 -1.50 0.70 15.12
C LYS A 1 -2.86 1.36 14.91
N LEU A 2 -3.92 0.57 14.85
CA LEU A 2 -5.31 1.03 14.83
C LEU A 2 -5.94 0.64 16.18
N GLU A 3 -6.62 1.59 16.84
CA GLU A 3 -7.27 1.37 18.13
C GLU A 3 -8.74 1.76 18.02
N ASN A 4 -9.60 0.74 18.05
CA ASN A 4 -11.05 0.88 17.98
C ASN A 4 -11.52 1.83 16.87
N VAL A 5 -11.00 1.63 15.66
CA VAL A 5 -11.23 2.52 14.51
C VAL A 5 -12.59 2.24 13.91
N HIS A 6 -13.44 3.26 13.88
CA HIS A 6 -14.74 3.29 13.22
C HIS A 6 -14.70 4.24 12.03
N LYS A 7 -15.39 3.89 10.95
CA LYS A 7 -15.60 4.76 9.81
C LYS A 7 -17.00 4.66 9.26
N SER A 8 -17.66 5.79 9.17
CA SER A 8 -18.99 5.90 8.55
C SER A 8 -18.95 6.85 7.37
N PHE A 9 -19.68 6.51 6.32
CA PHE A 9 -20.00 7.39 5.19
C PHE A 9 -21.50 7.70 5.24
N GLY A 10 -21.83 8.89 5.71
CA GLY A 10 -23.21 9.25 6.03
C GLY A 10 -23.78 8.33 7.12
N LYS A 11 -24.85 7.59 6.79
CA LYS A 11 -25.49 6.63 7.72
C LYS A 11 -24.90 5.21 7.64
N ASN A 12 -24.01 4.94 6.69
CA ASN A 12 -23.42 3.61 6.50
C ASN A 12 -22.11 3.49 7.26
N GLU A 13 -22.10 2.67 8.32
CA GLU A 13 -20.88 2.34 9.06
C GLU A 13 -20.12 1.21 8.35
N VAL A 14 -18.96 1.55 7.80
CA VAL A 14 -18.11 0.64 7.02
C VAL A 14 -17.06 -0.05 7.88
N LEU A 15 -16.50 0.64 8.88
CA LEU A 15 -15.58 0.04 9.85
C LEU A 15 -16.22 0.12 11.25
N LYS A 16 -16.19 -0.99 11.99
CA LYS A 16 -16.94 -1.19 13.22
C LYS A 16 -16.03 -1.56 14.41
N GLY A 17 -15.02 -0.71 14.66
CA GLY A 17 -14.12 -0.92 15.78
C GLY A 17 -12.90 -1.79 15.43
N ILE A 18 -12.20 -1.46 14.35
CA ILE A 18 -10.98 -2.17 13.91
C ILE A 18 -9.86 -1.93 14.93
N ASN A 19 -9.31 -3.04 15.43
CA ASN A 19 -8.08 -3.08 16.21
C ASN A 19 -7.03 -3.85 15.44
N LEU A 20 -5.86 -3.24 15.21
CA LEU A 20 -4.77 -3.85 14.45
C LEU A 20 -3.44 -3.29 14.93
N HIS A 21 -2.48 -4.17 15.15
CA HIS A 21 -1.09 -3.82 15.38
C HIS A 21 -0.20 -4.51 14.36
N ILE A 22 0.70 -3.75 13.74
CA ILE A 22 1.64 -4.23 12.72
C ILE A 22 3.03 -3.89 13.21
N GLU A 23 3.89 -4.88 13.25
CA GLU A 23 5.29 -4.75 13.63
C GLU A 23 6.14 -4.27 12.45
N GLN A 24 7.28 -3.66 12.75
CA GLN A 24 8.26 -3.29 11.73
C GLN A 24 8.79 -4.53 11.01
N GLY A 25 8.88 -4.46 9.69
CA GLY A 25 9.31 -5.56 8.83
C GLY A 25 8.23 -6.60 8.54
N GLN A 26 7.04 -6.49 9.14
CA GLN A 26 5.95 -7.43 8.95
C GLN A 26 5.19 -7.16 7.64
N VAL A 27 4.87 -8.23 6.93
CA VAL A 27 3.99 -8.21 5.75
C VAL A 27 2.60 -8.71 6.15
N VAL A 28 1.62 -7.81 6.15
CA VAL A 28 0.23 -8.10 6.49
C VAL A 28 -0.61 -8.03 5.23
N VAL A 29 -1.33 -9.11 4.92
CA VAL A 29 -2.25 -9.16 3.78
C VAL A 29 -3.70 -9.11 4.28
N ILE A 30 -4.51 -8.26 3.67
CA ILE A 30 -5.93 -8.10 3.98
C ILE A 30 -6.75 -8.68 2.83
N ILE A 31 -7.55 -9.69 3.12
CA ILE A 31 -8.48 -10.36 2.20
C ILE A 31 -9.92 -10.24 2.68
N GLY A 32 -10.86 -10.60 1.83
CA GLY A 32 -12.29 -10.60 2.13
C GLY A 32 -13.14 -10.17 0.93
N PRO A 33 -14.47 -10.25 1.02
CA PRO A 33 -15.37 -9.93 -0.08
C PRO A 33 -15.31 -8.44 -0.49
N SER A 34 -15.78 -8.15 -1.72
CA SER A 34 -15.92 -6.76 -2.18
C SER A 34 -16.89 -5.99 -1.27
N GLY A 35 -16.54 -4.74 -0.96
CA GLY A 35 -17.35 -3.90 -0.08
C GLY A 35 -17.21 -4.20 1.42
N SER A 36 -16.36 -5.12 1.84
CA SER A 36 -16.17 -5.46 3.26
C SER A 36 -15.42 -4.41 4.09
N GLY A 37 -14.83 -3.39 3.46
CA GLY A 37 -14.11 -2.32 4.14
C GLY A 37 -12.58 -2.39 4.03
N LYS A 38 -11.98 -3.36 3.30
CA LYS A 38 -10.52 -3.56 3.18
C LYS A 38 -9.76 -2.29 2.78
N SER A 39 -10.13 -1.68 1.64
CA SER A 39 -9.51 -0.44 1.18
C SER A 39 -9.73 0.72 2.15
N THR A 40 -10.87 0.74 2.87
CA THR A 40 -11.15 1.74 3.89
C THR A 40 -10.20 1.56 5.08
N VAL A 41 -9.99 0.32 5.58
CA VAL A 41 -8.98 0.03 6.62
C VAL A 41 -7.62 0.54 6.18
N LEU A 42 -7.19 0.18 4.97
CA LEU A 42 -5.88 0.58 4.43
C LEU A 42 -5.75 2.11 4.34
N ARG A 43 -6.77 2.80 3.82
CA ARG A 43 -6.77 4.27 3.65
C ARG A 43 -6.87 5.03 4.97
N THR A 44 -7.34 4.41 6.05
CA THR A 44 -7.25 5.05 7.38
C THR A 44 -5.81 5.07 7.90
N MET A 45 -4.95 4.12 7.50
CA MET A 45 -3.56 4.04 7.98
C MET A 45 -2.68 5.21 7.55
N ASN A 46 -3.01 5.90 6.46
CA ASN A 46 -2.35 7.13 6.02
C ASN A 46 -3.26 8.37 6.10
N TYR A 47 -4.42 8.21 6.76
CA TYR A 47 -5.42 9.27 6.95
C TYR A 47 -5.98 9.86 5.64
N LEU A 48 -5.96 9.10 4.54
CA LEU A 48 -6.73 9.44 3.33
C LEU A 48 -8.23 9.33 3.62
N GLU A 49 -8.61 8.36 4.45
CA GLU A 49 -9.92 8.27 5.06
C GLU A 49 -9.79 8.58 6.56
N GLU A 50 -10.26 9.77 6.96
CA GLU A 50 -10.26 10.16 8.36
C GLU A 50 -11.26 9.28 9.14
N PRO A 51 -10.84 8.60 10.23
CA PRO A 51 -11.75 7.81 11.06
C PRO A 51 -12.90 8.66 11.63
N THR A 52 -14.06 8.07 11.77
CA THR A 52 -15.19 8.71 12.49
C THR A 52 -14.93 8.74 13.99
N SER A 53 -14.28 7.68 14.50
CA SER A 53 -13.77 7.59 15.87
C SER A 53 -12.66 6.53 15.97
N GLY A 54 -12.01 6.45 17.13
CA GLY A 54 -10.83 5.61 17.35
C GLY A 54 -9.55 6.37 17.06
N LYS A 55 -8.41 5.65 17.08
CA LYS A 55 -7.08 6.24 16.88
C LYS A 55 -6.29 5.48 15.83
N VAL A 56 -5.52 6.23 15.05
CA VAL A 56 -4.53 5.69 14.11
C VAL A 56 -3.17 6.23 14.53
N ILE A 57 -2.24 5.33 14.83
CA ILE A 57 -0.90 5.65 15.29
C ILE A 57 0.09 5.00 14.33
N VAL A 58 0.96 5.81 13.73
CA VAL A 58 2.04 5.36 12.85
C VAL A 58 3.36 5.88 13.40
N ASP A 59 4.32 4.99 13.59
CA ASP A 59 5.64 5.33 14.14
C ASP A 59 5.56 6.17 15.44
N GLY A 60 4.64 5.78 16.34
CA GLY A 60 4.39 6.48 17.60
C GLY A 60 3.64 7.82 17.49
N MET A 61 3.29 8.24 16.28
CA MET A 61 2.59 9.51 16.02
C MET A 61 1.10 9.27 15.80
N ASP A 62 0.26 9.96 16.59
CA ASP A 62 -1.20 9.96 16.41
C ASP A 62 -1.57 10.85 15.20
N LEU A 63 -2.29 10.27 14.22
CA LEU A 63 -2.64 10.95 12.98
C LEU A 63 -3.78 11.97 13.16
N SER A 64 -4.46 11.99 14.29
CA SER A 64 -5.45 13.02 14.63
C SER A 64 -4.80 14.40 14.82
N ASP A 65 -3.50 14.45 15.13
CA ASP A 65 -2.71 15.68 15.15
C ASP A 65 -2.41 16.16 13.73
N LYS A 66 -3.26 17.02 13.19
CA LYS A 66 -3.13 17.57 11.82
C LYS A 66 -1.78 18.25 11.55
N LYS A 67 -1.04 18.69 12.57
CA LYS A 67 0.28 19.30 12.39
C LYS A 67 1.33 18.28 11.98
N LYS A 68 1.18 17.04 12.43
CA LYS A 68 2.11 15.94 12.14
C LYS A 68 1.69 15.08 10.93
N LEU A 69 0.47 15.28 10.42
CA LEU A 69 -0.10 14.43 9.37
C LEU A 69 0.77 14.36 8.11
N ASN A 70 1.35 15.48 7.68
CA ASN A 70 2.21 15.50 6.49
C ASN A 70 3.54 14.78 6.74
N ASP A 71 4.09 14.87 7.95
CA ASP A 71 5.31 14.17 8.33
C ASP A 71 5.07 12.66 8.33
N VAL A 72 3.93 12.21 8.90
CA VAL A 72 3.55 10.79 8.86
C VAL A 72 3.32 10.31 7.43
N ARG A 73 2.60 11.07 6.60
CA ARG A 73 2.38 10.71 5.20
C ARG A 73 3.66 10.61 4.38
N ALA A 74 4.71 11.32 4.76
CA ALA A 74 6.02 11.16 4.15
C ALA A 74 6.68 9.81 4.49
N GLU A 75 6.34 9.22 5.64
CA GLU A 75 6.84 7.91 6.10
C GLU A 75 5.98 6.73 5.64
N VAL A 76 4.81 6.99 5.01
CA VAL A 76 3.87 5.96 4.54
C VAL A 76 3.69 6.08 3.03
N GLY A 77 4.30 5.18 2.29
CA GLY A 77 4.09 5.04 0.85
C GLY A 77 2.73 4.40 0.55
N MET A 78 2.05 4.86 -0.50
CA MET A 78 0.79 4.26 -0.95
C MET A 78 0.79 4.02 -2.45
N VAL A 79 0.39 2.82 -2.82
CA VAL A 79 0.20 2.36 -4.20
C VAL A 79 -1.27 2.02 -4.39
N PHE A 80 -1.89 2.62 -5.40
CA PHE A 80 -3.31 2.48 -5.70
C PHE A 80 -3.56 1.54 -6.87
N GLN A 81 -4.78 1.05 -6.98
CA GLN A 81 -5.25 0.26 -8.11
C GLN A 81 -5.09 0.99 -9.46
N ASN A 82 -5.35 2.29 -9.51
CA ASN A 82 -5.36 3.12 -10.74
C ASN A 82 -4.05 3.89 -10.97
N PHE A 83 -2.89 3.39 -10.52
CA PHE A 83 -1.55 3.95 -10.70
C PHE A 83 -1.38 5.40 -10.19
N ASN A 84 -2.29 6.29 -10.48
CA ASN A 84 -2.35 7.71 -10.09
C ASN A 84 -1.05 8.49 -10.45
N LEU A 85 -0.45 8.18 -11.58
CA LEU A 85 0.68 8.95 -12.12
C LEU A 85 0.20 10.30 -12.67
N PHE A 86 1.05 11.31 -12.59
CA PHE A 86 0.80 12.60 -13.20
C PHE A 86 1.01 12.49 -14.71
N PRO A 87 -0.05 12.55 -15.55
CA PRO A 87 0.06 12.22 -16.97
C PRO A 87 0.86 13.26 -17.77
N HIS A 88 0.93 14.50 -17.28
CA HIS A 88 1.65 15.62 -17.88
C HIS A 88 3.13 15.70 -17.47
N MET A 89 3.59 14.76 -16.66
CA MET A 89 4.98 14.64 -16.19
C MET A 89 5.62 13.37 -16.71
N THR A 90 6.90 13.43 -17.02
CA THR A 90 7.69 12.24 -17.32
C THR A 90 7.74 11.29 -16.12
N VAL A 91 8.18 10.07 -16.35
CA VAL A 91 8.43 9.08 -15.28
C VAL A 91 9.39 9.65 -14.24
N MET A 92 10.51 10.20 -14.65
CA MET A 92 11.51 10.79 -13.73
C MET A 92 10.91 11.97 -12.94
N GLU A 93 10.13 12.82 -13.56
CA GLU A 93 9.44 13.92 -12.85
C GLU A 93 8.44 13.40 -11.81
N ASN A 94 7.68 12.33 -12.13
CA ASN A 94 6.81 11.66 -11.18
C ASN A 94 7.57 11.15 -9.93
N LEU A 95 8.79 10.62 -10.11
CA LEU A 95 9.60 10.11 -9.01
C LEU A 95 10.27 11.23 -8.20
N THR A 96 10.65 12.33 -8.83
CA THR A 96 11.44 13.40 -8.18
C THR A 96 10.60 14.47 -7.51
N LEU A 97 9.33 14.63 -7.89
CA LEU A 97 8.46 15.68 -7.40
C LEU A 97 8.34 15.72 -5.87
N ALA A 98 7.97 14.60 -5.27
CA ALA A 98 7.78 14.53 -3.82
C ALA A 98 9.11 14.61 -3.06
N GLN A 99 10.17 14.01 -3.58
CA GLN A 99 11.51 14.10 -3.00
C GLN A 99 11.97 15.56 -2.88
N THR A 100 11.79 16.36 -3.94
CA THR A 100 12.23 17.76 -3.96
C THR A 100 11.30 18.68 -3.19
N LYS A 101 9.98 18.48 -3.29
CA LYS A 101 8.99 19.37 -2.65
C LYS A 101 8.81 19.09 -1.15
N VAL A 102 8.81 17.83 -0.74
CA VAL A 102 8.54 17.40 0.64
C VAL A 102 9.85 17.14 1.40
N ARG A 103 10.71 16.27 0.91
CA ARG A 103 11.99 15.91 1.55
C ARG A 103 13.08 16.97 1.37
N LYS A 104 12.86 17.98 0.51
CA LYS A 104 13.85 19.03 0.18
C LYS A 104 15.15 18.47 -0.40
N THR A 105 15.11 17.29 -0.98
CA THR A 105 16.25 16.66 -1.67
C THR A 105 16.63 17.51 -2.89
N SER A 106 17.92 17.65 -3.19
CA SER A 106 18.36 18.33 -4.40
C SER A 106 17.87 17.59 -5.64
N MET A 107 17.65 18.30 -6.74
CA MET A 107 17.20 17.67 -7.99
C MET A 107 18.20 16.63 -8.52
N GLU A 108 19.50 16.89 -8.35
CA GLU A 108 20.55 15.96 -8.75
C GLU A 108 20.46 14.64 -7.98
N GLU A 109 20.36 14.72 -6.65
CA GLU A 109 20.22 13.52 -5.79
C GLU A 109 18.88 12.83 -6.01
N ALA A 110 17.78 13.58 -6.18
CA ALA A 110 16.47 13.00 -6.48
C ALA A 110 16.46 12.22 -7.80
N LYS A 111 17.18 12.70 -8.83
CA LYS A 111 17.35 11.97 -10.09
C LYS A 111 18.19 10.70 -9.94
N LYS A 112 19.25 10.74 -9.14
CA LYS A 112 20.06 9.54 -8.84
C LYS A 112 19.23 8.45 -8.15
N ILE A 113 18.46 8.84 -7.13
CA ILE A 113 17.52 7.95 -6.44
C ILE A 113 16.47 7.42 -7.41
N GLY A 114 15.88 8.32 -8.22
CA GLY A 114 14.87 7.96 -9.22
C GLY A 114 15.39 6.94 -10.22
N GLN A 115 16.59 7.15 -10.75
CA GLN A 115 17.20 6.20 -11.70
C GLN A 115 17.47 4.84 -11.07
N ALA A 116 18.04 4.80 -9.88
CA ALA A 116 18.28 3.54 -9.17
C ALA A 116 16.97 2.76 -8.90
N LEU A 117 15.87 3.47 -8.62
CA LEU A 117 14.56 2.85 -8.44
C LEU A 117 13.96 2.36 -9.76
N LEU A 118 14.17 3.09 -10.87
CA LEU A 118 13.76 2.62 -12.20
C LEU A 118 14.54 1.37 -12.61
N ASP A 119 15.83 1.33 -12.35
CA ASP A 119 16.68 0.15 -12.58
C ASP A 119 16.12 -1.05 -11.79
N ARG A 120 15.81 -0.83 -10.52
CA ARG A 120 15.25 -1.85 -9.61
C ARG A 120 13.92 -2.43 -10.09
N VAL A 121 13.03 -1.62 -10.67
CA VAL A 121 11.73 -2.08 -11.18
C VAL A 121 11.77 -2.47 -12.67
N GLY A 122 12.98 -2.58 -13.26
CA GLY A 122 13.19 -3.02 -14.65
C GLY A 122 12.72 -2.01 -15.70
N LEU A 123 12.82 -0.70 -15.40
CA LEU A 123 12.37 0.40 -16.27
C LEU A 123 13.44 1.48 -16.46
N ALA A 124 14.73 1.10 -16.44
CA ALA A 124 15.88 2.00 -16.55
C ALA A 124 15.80 2.97 -17.74
N ASP A 125 15.29 2.48 -18.88
CA ASP A 125 15.18 3.20 -20.16
C ASP A 125 13.95 4.12 -20.23
N LYS A 126 13.04 4.08 -19.24
CA LYS A 126 11.75 4.79 -19.25
C LYS A 126 11.76 6.15 -18.55
N ALA A 127 12.90 6.62 -18.05
CA ALA A 127 12.99 7.87 -17.29
C ALA A 127 12.32 9.09 -17.96
N ASN A 128 12.49 9.21 -19.28
CA ASN A 128 11.95 10.32 -20.07
C ASN A 128 10.58 10.00 -20.73
N ALA A 129 10.06 8.81 -20.53
CA ALA A 129 8.75 8.43 -21.05
C ALA A 129 7.61 9.14 -20.28
N TYR A 130 6.49 9.35 -20.92
CA TYR A 130 5.23 9.80 -20.29
C TYR A 130 4.36 8.60 -19.92
N PRO A 131 3.54 8.71 -18.86
CA PRO A 131 2.68 7.61 -18.43
C PRO A 131 1.83 7.00 -19.53
N ASP A 132 1.30 7.81 -20.46
CA ASP A 132 0.43 7.32 -21.54
C ASP A 132 1.12 6.37 -22.53
N SER A 133 2.44 6.42 -22.62
CA SER A 133 3.26 5.51 -23.44
C SER A 133 3.61 4.18 -22.77
N LEU A 134 3.20 4.00 -21.51
CA LEU A 134 3.53 2.82 -20.71
C LEU A 134 2.38 1.81 -20.67
N SER A 135 2.70 0.51 -20.60
CA SER A 135 1.71 -0.53 -20.28
C SER A 135 1.18 -0.38 -18.85
N GLY A 136 0.07 -1.04 -18.52
CA GLY A 136 -0.49 -1.05 -17.17
C GLY A 136 0.51 -1.52 -16.11
N GLY A 137 1.21 -2.64 -16.37
CA GLY A 137 2.24 -3.17 -15.47
C GLY A 137 3.43 -2.22 -15.30
N GLN A 138 3.85 -1.53 -16.38
CA GLN A 138 4.90 -0.51 -16.30
C GLN A 138 4.44 0.69 -15.46
N LYS A 139 3.21 1.19 -15.68
CA LYS A 139 2.63 2.27 -14.86
C LYS A 139 2.61 1.92 -13.37
N GLN A 140 2.23 0.69 -13.04
CA GLN A 140 2.18 0.24 -11.66
C GLN A 140 3.58 0.12 -11.04
N ARG A 141 4.55 -0.40 -11.77
CA ARG A 141 5.94 -0.44 -11.29
C ARG A 141 6.53 0.98 -11.10
N VAL A 142 6.18 1.94 -11.96
CA VAL A 142 6.52 3.36 -11.74
C VAL A 142 5.83 3.91 -10.49
N ALA A 143 4.57 3.56 -10.24
CA ALA A 143 3.86 3.99 -9.03
C ALA A 143 4.51 3.44 -7.75
N ILE A 144 4.98 2.19 -7.78
CA ILE A 144 5.76 1.59 -6.69
C ILE A 144 7.09 2.34 -6.51
N ALA A 145 7.84 2.55 -7.58
CA ALA A 145 9.11 3.29 -7.55
C ALA A 145 8.93 4.73 -7.01
N ARG A 146 7.84 5.42 -7.41
CA ARG A 146 7.51 6.75 -6.91
C ARG A 146 7.25 6.75 -5.39
N ALA A 147 6.53 5.75 -4.88
CA ALA A 147 6.29 5.63 -3.45
C ALA A 147 7.61 5.36 -2.69
N LEU A 148 8.44 4.45 -3.20
CA LEU A 148 9.76 4.13 -2.63
C LEU A 148 10.74 5.31 -2.66
N ALA A 149 10.62 6.23 -3.62
CA ALA A 149 11.47 7.41 -3.73
C ALA A 149 11.40 8.33 -2.49
N MET A 150 10.30 8.23 -1.75
CA MET A 150 10.15 8.93 -0.46
C MET A 150 10.85 8.21 0.71
N ARG A 151 11.44 7.02 0.50
CA ARG A 151 12.05 6.19 1.55
C ARG A 151 11.10 5.96 2.73
N PRO A 152 9.88 5.47 2.48
CA PRO A 152 8.88 5.27 3.53
C PRO A 152 9.26 4.14 4.46
N LYS A 153 8.76 4.19 5.70
CA LYS A 153 8.88 3.09 6.68
C LYS A 153 7.85 1.99 6.46
N VAL A 154 6.71 2.33 5.84
CA VAL A 154 5.61 1.41 5.56
C VAL A 154 5.11 1.62 4.15
N MET A 155 4.85 0.54 3.44
CA MET A 155 4.21 0.56 2.12
C MET A 155 2.79 -0.02 2.20
N LEU A 156 1.82 0.74 1.72
CA LEU A 156 0.43 0.33 1.61
C LEU A 156 0.09 0.05 0.14
N PHE A 157 -0.54 -1.10 -0.13
CA PHE A 157 -0.95 -1.51 -1.47
C PHE A 157 -2.46 -1.76 -1.52
N ASP A 158 -3.19 -0.95 -2.26
CA ASP A 158 -4.63 -1.06 -2.43
C ASP A 158 -4.96 -1.71 -3.77
N GLU A 159 -5.10 -3.04 -3.77
CA GLU A 159 -5.39 -3.87 -4.95
C GLU A 159 -4.46 -3.57 -6.15
N PRO A 160 -3.13 -3.67 -6.01
CA PRO A 160 -2.16 -3.15 -6.98
C PRO A 160 -2.18 -3.84 -8.33
N THR A 161 -2.83 -5.00 -8.45
CA THR A 161 -2.91 -5.81 -9.69
C THR A 161 -4.29 -5.80 -10.33
N SER A 162 -5.33 -5.30 -9.64
CA SER A 162 -6.73 -5.45 -10.09
C SER A 162 -7.07 -4.71 -11.40
N ALA A 163 -6.26 -3.72 -11.80
CA ALA A 163 -6.43 -2.97 -13.06
C ALA A 163 -5.49 -3.46 -14.17
N LEU A 164 -4.83 -4.61 -13.99
CA LEU A 164 -3.83 -5.15 -14.90
C LEU A 164 -4.36 -6.36 -15.68
N ASP A 165 -3.88 -6.50 -16.91
CA ASP A 165 -4.03 -7.74 -17.65
C ASP A 165 -3.23 -8.86 -16.97
N PRO A 166 -3.70 -10.11 -16.98
CA PRO A 166 -3.05 -11.24 -16.29
C PRO A 166 -1.56 -11.43 -16.61
N GLU A 167 -1.16 -11.11 -17.85
CA GLU A 167 0.22 -11.21 -18.31
C GLU A 167 1.17 -10.22 -17.61
N MET A 168 0.62 -9.10 -17.09
CA MET A 168 1.39 -8.03 -16.42
C MET A 168 1.43 -8.17 -14.90
N VAL A 169 0.62 -9.05 -14.33
CA VAL A 169 0.48 -9.21 -12.87
C VAL A 169 1.78 -9.71 -12.25
N SER A 170 2.42 -10.69 -12.87
CA SER A 170 3.64 -11.33 -12.33
C SER A 170 4.78 -10.34 -12.11
N GLU A 171 5.02 -9.42 -13.04
CA GLU A 171 6.08 -8.42 -12.94
C GLU A 171 5.89 -7.47 -11.73
N VAL A 172 4.64 -7.12 -11.43
CA VAL A 172 4.31 -6.27 -10.26
C VAL A 172 4.47 -7.06 -8.96
N LEU A 173 3.99 -8.31 -8.93
CA LEU A 173 4.12 -9.18 -7.76
C LEU A 173 5.58 -9.52 -7.45
N ASP A 174 6.44 -9.69 -8.46
CA ASP A 174 7.87 -9.92 -8.26
C ASP A 174 8.56 -8.73 -7.60
N VAL A 175 8.23 -7.49 -8.00
CA VAL A 175 8.72 -6.29 -7.30
C VAL A 175 8.25 -6.27 -5.86
N MET A 176 6.98 -6.54 -5.59
CA MET A 176 6.43 -6.56 -4.22
C MET A 176 7.08 -7.68 -3.37
N LYS A 177 7.34 -8.84 -3.96
CA LYS A 177 8.05 -9.95 -3.30
C LYS A 177 9.46 -9.54 -2.90
N SER A 178 10.21 -8.87 -3.78
CA SER A 178 11.57 -8.39 -3.43
C SER A 178 11.56 -7.39 -2.28
N LEU A 179 10.52 -6.55 -2.18
CA LEU A 179 10.36 -5.63 -1.05
C LEU A 179 10.12 -6.37 0.27
N ALA A 180 9.32 -7.45 0.25
CA ALA A 180 9.08 -8.30 1.41
C ALA A 180 10.38 -8.98 1.87
N GLU A 181 11.14 -9.57 0.95
CA GLU A 181 12.42 -10.24 1.22
C GLU A 181 13.48 -9.27 1.81
N GLU A 182 13.41 -7.98 1.49
CA GLU A 182 14.26 -6.95 2.07
C GLU A 182 13.79 -6.44 3.45
N GLY A 183 12.70 -6.97 3.98
CA GLY A 183 12.17 -6.61 5.30
C GLY A 183 11.35 -5.31 5.31
N MET A 184 10.80 -4.89 4.17
CA MET A 184 9.89 -3.74 4.12
C MET A 184 8.59 -4.05 4.87
N THR A 185 8.19 -3.16 5.78
CA THR A 185 6.86 -3.25 6.39
C THR A 185 5.78 -2.98 5.34
N MET A 186 4.89 -3.92 5.13
CA MET A 186 3.87 -3.80 4.08
C MET A 186 2.47 -4.18 4.57
N VAL A 187 1.47 -3.44 4.10
CA VAL A 187 0.06 -3.82 4.23
C VAL A 187 -0.55 -3.88 2.84
N ILE A 188 -1.11 -5.02 2.48
CA ILE A 188 -1.50 -5.32 1.11
C ILE A 188 -2.95 -5.77 1.08
N VAL A 189 -3.81 -5.03 0.39
CA VAL A 189 -5.14 -5.52 -0.01
C VAL A 189 -4.98 -6.17 -1.37
N THR A 190 -5.31 -7.45 -1.50
CA THR A 190 -5.16 -8.17 -2.77
C THR A 190 -6.14 -9.32 -2.90
N HIS A 191 -6.39 -9.74 -4.14
CA HIS A 191 -7.10 -10.97 -4.51
C HIS A 191 -6.14 -12.08 -5.00
N GLU A 192 -4.83 -11.81 -4.98
CA GLU A 192 -3.79 -12.76 -5.39
C GLU A 192 -3.44 -13.73 -4.25
N MET A 193 -4.29 -14.74 -4.02
CA MET A 193 -4.15 -15.66 -2.88
C MET A 193 -2.85 -16.43 -2.89
N GLY A 194 -2.36 -16.83 -4.09
CA GLY A 194 -1.08 -17.52 -4.24
C GLY A 194 0.12 -16.66 -3.87
N PHE A 195 0.06 -15.34 -4.11
CA PHE A 195 1.06 -14.38 -3.66
C PHE A 195 0.96 -14.17 -2.15
N ALA A 196 -0.26 -13.93 -1.63
CA ALA A 196 -0.51 -13.72 -0.21
C ALA A 196 0.07 -14.88 0.63
N LYS A 197 -0.19 -16.13 0.22
CA LYS A 197 0.31 -17.34 0.91
C LYS A 197 1.84 -17.43 0.95
N LYS A 198 2.55 -16.83 -0.04
CA LYS A 198 4.02 -16.91 -0.14
C LYS A 198 4.75 -15.81 0.61
N VAL A 199 4.15 -14.62 0.74
CA VAL A 199 4.85 -13.43 1.23
C VAL A 199 4.34 -12.90 2.56
N ALA A 200 3.10 -13.23 2.95
CA ALA A 200 2.52 -12.70 4.16
C ALA A 200 3.06 -13.39 5.41
N ASP A 201 3.36 -12.60 6.44
CA ASP A 201 3.57 -13.08 7.81
C ASP A 201 2.22 -13.28 8.52
N ARG A 202 1.22 -12.44 8.18
CA ARG A 202 -0.14 -12.49 8.71
C ARG A 202 -1.16 -12.18 7.63
N VAL A 203 -2.30 -12.85 7.72
CA VAL A 203 -3.45 -12.63 6.86
C VAL A 203 -4.66 -12.25 7.71
N LEU A 204 -5.28 -11.13 7.33
CA LEU A 204 -6.50 -10.65 7.95
C LEU A 204 -7.67 -10.93 7.02
N PHE A 205 -8.68 -11.64 7.49
CA PHE A 205 -9.95 -11.76 6.78
C PHE A 205 -10.92 -10.70 7.30
N VAL A 206 -11.30 -9.77 6.42
CA VAL A 206 -12.19 -8.65 6.74
C VAL A 206 -13.56 -8.86 6.08
N ASP A 207 -14.62 -8.89 6.86
CA ASP A 207 -16.00 -8.92 6.38
C ASP A 207 -16.92 -8.10 7.28
N GLY A 208 -17.92 -7.45 6.67
CA GLY A 208 -18.92 -6.64 7.37
C GLY A 208 -18.34 -5.50 8.23
N GLY A 209 -17.15 -5.03 7.93
CA GLY A 209 -16.46 -3.95 8.66
C GLY A 209 -15.70 -4.42 9.91
N LEU A 210 -15.48 -5.72 10.07
CA LEU A 210 -14.75 -6.34 11.17
C LEU A 210 -13.59 -7.20 10.66
N ILE A 211 -12.53 -7.36 11.47
CA ILE A 211 -11.53 -8.40 11.27
C ILE A 211 -12.10 -9.68 11.91
N LEU A 212 -12.44 -10.66 11.09
CA LEU A 212 -13.03 -11.92 11.54
C LEU A 212 -11.96 -13.00 11.81
N GLU A 213 -10.85 -12.97 11.09
CA GLU A 213 -9.68 -13.80 11.35
C GLU A 213 -8.42 -12.96 11.19
N ASP A 214 -7.40 -13.29 11.99
CA ASP A 214 -6.09 -12.67 12.03
C ASP A 214 -5.08 -13.74 12.48
N ASP A 215 -4.44 -14.39 11.52
CA ASP A 215 -3.52 -15.50 11.80
C ASP A 215 -2.48 -15.66 10.68
N THR A 216 -1.64 -16.69 10.76
CA THR A 216 -0.68 -17.05 9.70
C THR A 216 -1.40 -17.44 8.41
N PRO A 217 -0.73 -17.31 7.25
CA PRO A 217 -1.31 -17.72 5.96
C PRO A 217 -1.83 -19.16 5.96
N GLU A 218 -1.06 -20.10 6.55
CA GLU A 218 -1.45 -21.51 6.60
C GLU A 218 -2.76 -21.72 7.36
N ARG A 219 -2.96 -20.98 8.46
CA ARG A 219 -4.20 -21.10 9.23
C ARG A 219 -5.39 -20.51 8.50
N VAL A 220 -5.23 -19.32 7.95
CA VAL A 220 -6.35 -18.63 7.27
C VAL A 220 -6.73 -19.35 5.96
N PHE A 221 -5.77 -19.86 5.19
CA PHE A 221 -6.07 -20.49 3.89
C PHE A 221 -6.36 -21.98 3.95
N ASP A 222 -5.69 -22.72 4.85
CA ASP A 222 -5.78 -24.19 4.86
C ASP A 222 -6.65 -24.73 6.01
N ALA A 223 -6.83 -23.95 7.09
CA ALA A 223 -7.59 -24.35 8.28
C ALA A 223 -8.37 -23.19 8.90
N PRO A 224 -9.19 -22.44 8.11
CA PRO A 224 -9.94 -21.31 8.64
C PRO A 224 -10.90 -21.72 9.76
N THR A 225 -10.97 -20.90 10.81
CA THR A 225 -11.82 -21.14 11.98
C THR A 225 -13.18 -20.50 11.84
N ASN A 226 -13.25 -19.34 11.17
CA ASN A 226 -14.49 -18.62 10.98
C ASN A 226 -15.29 -19.16 9.79
N GLU A 227 -16.58 -19.36 9.96
CA GLU A 227 -17.48 -19.88 8.92
C GLU A 227 -17.52 -19.00 7.65
N ARG A 228 -17.26 -17.70 7.79
CA ARG A 228 -17.22 -16.76 6.66
C ARG A 228 -15.92 -16.81 5.88
N THR A 229 -14.84 -17.30 6.48
CA THR A 229 -13.53 -17.47 5.85
C THR A 229 -13.44 -18.76 5.06
N LYS A 230 -14.20 -19.80 5.48
CA LYS A 230 -14.37 -21.10 4.78
C LYS A 230 -15.05 -20.93 3.42
#